data_3d9a3ea165d5dc08b1baa3f87b684a83
#
_entry.id   3d9a3ea165d5dc08b1baa3f87b684a83
#
_cell.length_a   1.000
_cell.length_b   1.000
_cell.length_c   1.000
_cell.angle_alpha   90.00
_cell.angle_beta   90.00
_cell.angle_gamma   90.00
#
_symmetry.space_group_name_H-M   'P 1'
#
loop_
_entity.id
_entity.type
_entity.pdbx_description
1 polymer ?
#
loop_
_entity_poly.entity_id
_entity_poly.type
_entity_poly.pdbx_seq_one_letter_code
_entity_poly.pdbx_strand_id
1 'polypeptide(L)'
;SHSGETDEVLKIVPFIHSNGNVLISITSNPSSTLAKNSDLHLNTGVKEEACVLRLAPTTSTTVQLAMGDALAIALMEAREFTSMDFARLHPGGSLGRRLLMTVGNVMRSNDLPVVGPDCGAVEMIHKVSRGGLGLIIIVDNGQIIGIVTDGDIRRAMESREAEFFKIKALDIATRSPKCVNVNAKLIEAERLMTQNKVN
;
A
#
# COMPACT_ATOMS: atom_id res chain seq x y z
N SER A 1 26.68 -10.79 18.10
CA SER A 1 27.97 -11.48 17.82
C SER A 1 27.73 -12.98 17.78
N HIS A 2 28.18 -13.67 16.74
CA HIS A 2 28.02 -15.12 16.62
C HIS A 2 28.73 -15.86 17.76
N SER A 3 30.01 -15.57 17.99
CA SER A 3 30.77 -16.20 19.05
C SER A 3 30.38 -15.75 20.45
N GLY A 4 29.89 -14.52 20.58
CA GLY A 4 29.68 -13.85 21.88
C GLY A 4 30.95 -13.40 22.59
N GLU A 5 32.08 -13.40 21.87
CA GLU A 5 33.42 -13.06 22.41
C GLU A 5 34.09 -11.90 21.65
N THR A 6 33.32 -11.14 20.88
CA THR A 6 33.84 -9.99 20.09
C THR A 6 34.15 -8.84 21.03
N ASP A 7 35.41 -8.46 21.13
CA ASP A 7 35.90 -7.44 22.09
C ASP A 7 35.16 -6.10 21.98
N GLU A 8 34.91 -5.63 20.77
CA GLU A 8 34.22 -4.36 20.50
C GLU A 8 32.80 -4.38 21.05
N VAL A 9 32.13 -5.53 20.97
CA VAL A 9 30.78 -5.72 21.49
C VAL A 9 30.82 -5.82 23.03
N LEU A 10 31.76 -6.52 23.57
CA LEU A 10 31.89 -6.68 25.03
C LEU A 10 32.18 -5.36 25.73
N LYS A 11 32.94 -4.46 25.12
CA LYS A 11 33.27 -3.13 25.68
C LYS A 11 32.05 -2.24 25.92
N ILE A 12 30.94 -2.43 25.22
CA ILE A 12 29.71 -1.62 25.40
C ILE A 12 28.81 -2.18 26.52
N VAL A 13 29.01 -3.43 26.95
CA VAL A 13 28.14 -4.08 27.94
C VAL A 13 28.10 -3.32 29.28
N PRO A 14 29.24 -2.89 29.88
CA PRO A 14 29.19 -2.11 31.11
C PRO A 14 28.41 -0.79 30.98
N PHE A 15 28.48 -0.14 29.82
CA PHE A 15 27.74 1.08 29.58
C PHE A 15 26.22 0.81 29.52
N ILE A 16 25.78 -0.29 28.89
CA ILE A 16 24.38 -0.68 28.85
C ILE A 16 23.83 -0.90 30.24
N HIS A 17 24.56 -1.65 31.08
CA HIS A 17 24.18 -1.92 32.47
C HIS A 17 24.18 -0.67 33.35
N SER A 18 25.17 0.22 33.19
CA SER A 18 25.25 1.46 33.99
C SER A 18 24.08 2.42 33.71
N ASN A 19 23.47 2.31 32.56
CA ASN A 19 22.27 3.08 32.21
C ASN A 19 20.95 2.37 32.60
N GLY A 20 21.00 1.24 33.25
CA GLY A 20 19.82 0.47 33.66
C GLY A 20 19.03 -0.15 32.50
N ASN A 21 19.64 -0.31 31.34
CA ASN A 21 19.01 -0.93 30.20
C ASN A 21 19.05 -2.46 30.25
N VAL A 22 18.00 -3.11 29.81
CA VAL A 22 17.94 -4.57 29.60
C VAL A 22 18.78 -4.94 28.39
N LEU A 23 19.69 -5.88 28.56
CA LEU A 23 20.54 -6.42 27.50
C LEU A 23 20.02 -7.78 27.06
N ILE A 24 19.63 -7.84 25.76
CA ILE A 24 19.28 -9.10 25.11
C ILE A 24 20.40 -9.46 24.14
N SER A 25 21.00 -10.64 24.29
CA SER A 25 22.04 -11.11 23.37
C SER A 25 21.55 -12.19 22.44
N ILE A 26 22.11 -12.17 21.22
CA ILE A 26 21.90 -13.20 20.19
C ILE A 26 23.28 -13.75 19.86
N THR A 27 23.57 -14.99 20.26
CA THR A 27 24.85 -15.67 20.03
C THR A 27 24.65 -17.14 19.73
N SER A 28 25.68 -17.82 19.24
CA SER A 28 25.68 -19.27 19.06
C SER A 28 26.05 -20.07 20.33
N ASN A 29 26.63 -19.40 21.33
CA ASN A 29 27.14 -20.03 22.53
C ASN A 29 26.55 -19.46 23.81
N PRO A 30 25.65 -20.19 24.47
CA PRO A 30 25.05 -19.74 25.76
C PRO A 30 26.07 -19.57 26.88
N SER A 31 27.25 -20.13 26.74
CA SER A 31 28.33 -20.01 27.73
C SER A 31 29.30 -18.86 27.42
N SER A 32 29.07 -18.11 26.34
CA SER A 32 29.92 -16.97 25.98
C SER A 32 29.86 -15.83 26.99
N THR A 33 30.87 -14.98 26.95
CA THR A 33 30.95 -13.79 27.81
C THR A 33 29.77 -12.87 27.62
N LEU A 34 29.34 -12.63 26.35
CA LEU A 34 28.20 -11.80 26.05
C LEU A 34 26.89 -12.41 26.57
N ALA A 35 26.69 -13.73 26.41
CA ALA A 35 25.48 -14.40 26.90
C ALA A 35 25.35 -14.36 28.39
N LYS A 36 26.47 -14.60 29.14
CA LYS A 36 26.50 -14.56 30.59
C LYS A 36 26.28 -13.18 31.20
N ASN A 37 26.64 -12.13 30.47
CA ASN A 37 26.45 -10.74 30.87
C ASN A 37 25.15 -10.13 30.32
N SER A 38 24.22 -10.94 29.77
CA SER A 38 22.94 -10.48 29.25
C SER A 38 21.79 -10.91 30.16
N ASP A 39 20.77 -10.09 30.27
CA ASP A 39 19.55 -10.40 31.02
C ASP A 39 18.75 -11.53 30.32
N LEU A 40 18.79 -11.57 28.98
CA LEU A 40 18.20 -12.62 28.19
C LEU A 40 19.15 -13.03 27.04
N HIS A 41 19.17 -14.31 26.73
CA HIS A 41 19.97 -14.86 25.67
C HIS A 41 19.11 -15.65 24.65
N LEU A 42 19.24 -15.32 23.39
CA LEU A 42 18.65 -16.06 22.27
C LEU A 42 19.74 -16.87 21.55
N ASN A 43 19.61 -18.19 21.60
CA ASN A 43 20.60 -19.08 20.99
C ASN A 43 20.32 -19.22 19.48
N THR A 44 21.32 -18.85 18.66
CA THR A 44 21.32 -19.00 17.19
C THR A 44 22.47 -19.90 16.73
N GLY A 45 22.81 -20.89 17.54
CA GLY A 45 23.87 -21.86 17.20
C GLY A 45 23.54 -22.66 15.95
N VAL A 46 24.53 -22.78 15.05
CA VAL A 46 24.48 -23.59 13.84
C VAL A 46 25.53 -24.68 13.93
N LYS A 47 25.29 -25.81 13.26
CA LYS A 47 26.25 -26.93 13.28
C LYS A 47 27.50 -26.60 12.47
N GLU A 48 27.33 -25.96 11.33
CA GLU A 48 28.42 -25.57 10.41
C GLU A 48 27.99 -24.42 9.49
N GLU A 49 29.01 -23.71 9.00
CA GLU A 49 28.80 -22.71 7.97
C GLU A 49 28.64 -23.36 6.60
N ALA A 50 27.80 -22.77 5.71
CA ALA A 50 27.56 -23.26 4.35
C ALA A 50 28.76 -22.97 3.41
N CYS A 51 29.69 -22.14 3.83
CA CYS A 51 30.93 -21.86 3.11
C CYS A 51 31.73 -23.15 2.91
N VAL A 52 32.30 -23.34 1.73
CA VAL A 52 33.11 -24.53 1.38
C VAL A 52 34.28 -24.75 2.36
N LEU A 53 34.87 -23.68 2.86
CA LEU A 53 35.94 -23.71 3.88
C LEU A 53 35.39 -23.75 5.30
N ARG A 54 34.09 -23.68 5.51
CA ARG A 54 33.39 -23.59 6.82
C ARG A 54 33.88 -22.44 7.72
N LEU A 55 34.46 -21.40 7.12
CA LEU A 55 35.05 -20.26 7.84
C LEU A 55 34.22 -18.98 7.67
N ALA A 56 33.73 -18.71 6.48
CA ALA A 56 32.99 -17.48 6.21
C ALA A 56 31.57 -17.55 6.82
N PRO A 57 31.13 -16.51 7.55
CA PRO A 57 29.79 -16.45 8.12
C PRO A 57 28.74 -16.50 7.00
N THR A 58 27.88 -17.50 7.02
CA THR A 58 26.81 -17.76 6.04
C THR A 58 25.55 -18.27 6.72
N THR A 59 25.55 -19.53 7.19
CA THR A 59 24.43 -20.11 7.94
C THR A 59 24.17 -19.33 9.22
N SER A 60 25.21 -18.96 9.95
CA SER A 60 25.12 -18.21 11.20
C SER A 60 24.48 -16.82 10.99
N THR A 61 24.88 -16.09 9.98
CA THR A 61 24.31 -14.77 9.67
C THR A 61 22.86 -14.87 9.23
N THR A 62 22.50 -15.90 8.47
CA THR A 62 21.12 -16.14 8.05
C THR A 62 20.21 -16.44 9.25
N VAL A 63 20.66 -17.30 10.18
CA VAL A 63 19.87 -17.64 11.37
C VAL A 63 19.75 -16.44 12.31
N GLN A 64 20.80 -15.62 12.45
CA GLN A 64 20.72 -14.39 13.26
C GLN A 64 19.75 -13.38 12.67
N LEU A 65 19.73 -13.21 11.35
CA LEU A 65 18.76 -12.35 10.67
C LEU A 65 17.34 -12.85 10.90
N ALA A 66 17.10 -14.14 10.66
CA ALA A 66 15.78 -14.75 10.86
C ALA A 66 15.31 -14.64 12.33
N MET A 67 16.20 -14.77 13.30
CA MET A 67 15.89 -14.57 14.71
C MET A 67 15.52 -13.11 15.01
N GLY A 68 16.24 -12.16 14.41
CA GLY A 68 15.92 -10.73 14.50
C GLY A 68 14.54 -10.40 13.95
N ASP A 69 14.22 -10.94 12.77
CA ASP A 69 12.90 -10.78 12.16
C ASP A 69 11.79 -11.41 13.01
N ALA A 70 12.00 -12.62 13.53
CA ALA A 70 11.05 -13.28 14.42
C ALA A 70 10.79 -12.45 15.70
N LEU A 71 11.83 -11.88 16.30
CA LEU A 71 11.69 -10.99 17.44
C LEU A 71 10.93 -9.72 17.09
N ALA A 72 11.22 -9.11 15.93
CA ALA A 72 10.51 -7.93 15.47
C ALA A 72 9.02 -8.21 15.27
N ILE A 73 8.65 -9.34 14.63
CA ILE A 73 7.26 -9.75 14.43
C ILE A 73 6.56 -10.01 15.78
N ALA A 74 7.21 -10.71 16.70
CA ALA A 74 6.67 -10.95 18.04
C ALA A 74 6.40 -9.64 18.80
N LEU A 75 7.31 -8.65 18.67
CA LEU A 75 7.13 -7.33 19.27
C LEU A 75 6.00 -6.53 18.60
N MET A 76 5.84 -6.64 17.27
CA MET A 76 4.73 -6.02 16.57
C MET A 76 3.39 -6.58 17.06
N GLU A 77 3.29 -7.90 17.22
CA GLU A 77 2.09 -8.56 17.74
C GLU A 77 1.80 -8.15 19.18
N ALA A 78 2.81 -8.21 20.06
CA ALA A 78 2.68 -7.83 21.46
C ALA A 78 2.29 -6.35 21.68
N ARG A 79 2.60 -5.48 20.73
CA ARG A 79 2.26 -4.05 20.74
C ARG A 79 1.00 -3.71 19.93
N GLU A 80 0.30 -4.70 19.42
CA GLU A 80 -0.87 -4.52 18.54
C GLU A 80 -0.56 -3.55 17.37
N PHE A 81 0.66 -3.64 16.82
CA PHE A 81 1.14 -2.74 15.78
C PHE A 81 0.34 -2.93 14.48
N THR A 82 -0.29 -1.86 14.02
CA THR A 82 -1.21 -1.87 12.89
C THR A 82 -0.55 -1.42 11.59
N SER A 83 -1.22 -1.69 10.46
CA SER A 83 -0.83 -1.14 9.15
C SER A 83 -0.83 0.39 9.12
N MET A 84 -1.68 1.04 9.95
CA MET A 84 -1.69 2.50 10.09
C MET A 84 -0.45 3.02 10.80
N ASP A 85 0.04 2.30 11.81
CA ASP A 85 1.28 2.66 12.50
C ASP A 85 2.47 2.52 11.56
N PHE A 86 2.50 1.44 10.76
CA PHE A 86 3.49 1.28 9.71
C PHE A 86 3.46 2.43 8.70
N ALA A 87 2.27 2.82 8.23
CA ALA A 87 2.11 3.91 7.28
C ALA A 87 2.60 5.26 7.85
N ARG A 88 2.35 5.53 9.13
CA ARG A 88 2.84 6.74 9.82
C ARG A 88 4.36 6.81 9.87
N LEU A 89 5.02 5.67 10.09
CA LEU A 89 6.48 5.58 10.11
C LEU A 89 7.11 5.61 8.70
N HIS A 90 6.35 5.21 7.67
CA HIS A 90 6.80 5.12 6.28
C HIS A 90 5.88 5.88 5.31
N PRO A 91 5.63 7.19 5.53
CA PRO A 91 4.59 7.93 4.77
C PRO A 91 4.93 8.08 3.28
N GLY A 92 6.21 8.09 2.92
CA GLY A 92 6.67 8.24 1.53
C GLY A 92 6.62 6.97 0.69
N GLY A 93 6.47 5.80 1.32
CA GLY A 93 6.36 4.52 0.62
C GLY A 93 5.02 4.33 -0.09
N SER A 94 4.96 3.41 -1.06
CA SER A 94 3.71 3.10 -1.79
C SER A 94 2.58 2.69 -0.85
N LEU A 95 2.86 1.82 0.13
CA LEU A 95 1.90 1.39 1.13
C LEU A 95 1.47 2.55 2.05
N GLY A 96 2.42 3.38 2.51
CA GLY A 96 2.12 4.56 3.34
C GLY A 96 1.17 5.52 2.61
N ARG A 97 1.45 5.84 1.36
CA ARG A 97 0.57 6.69 0.54
C ARG A 97 -0.83 6.11 0.40
N ARG A 98 -0.97 4.84 0.05
CA ARG A 98 -2.29 4.18 -0.09
C ARG A 98 -3.13 4.23 1.17
N LEU A 99 -2.52 4.07 2.34
CA LEU A 99 -3.20 4.05 3.63
C LEU A 99 -3.51 5.45 4.17
N LEU A 100 -2.66 6.45 3.89
CA LEU A 100 -2.79 7.79 4.45
C LEU A 100 -3.56 8.75 3.54
N MET A 101 -3.41 8.64 2.21
CA MET A 101 -4.04 9.56 1.26
C MET A 101 -5.55 9.33 1.18
N THR A 102 -6.26 10.43 0.92
CA THR A 102 -7.69 10.42 0.60
C THR A 102 -7.89 10.50 -0.92
N VAL A 103 -9.11 10.21 -1.36
CA VAL A 103 -9.52 10.41 -2.75
C VAL A 103 -9.29 11.85 -3.19
N GLY A 104 -9.57 12.83 -2.33
CA GLY A 104 -9.36 14.25 -2.58
C GLY A 104 -7.91 14.64 -2.86
N ASN A 105 -6.93 13.87 -2.36
CA ASN A 105 -5.51 14.12 -2.62
C ASN A 105 -5.06 13.74 -4.04
N VAL A 106 -5.81 12.88 -4.74
CA VAL A 106 -5.43 12.33 -6.05
C VAL A 106 -6.45 12.57 -7.14
N MET A 107 -7.71 12.88 -6.79
CA MET A 107 -8.76 13.09 -7.78
C MET A 107 -8.46 14.30 -8.66
N ARG A 108 -8.88 14.23 -9.91
CA ARG A 108 -8.93 15.39 -10.78
C ARG A 108 -10.12 16.27 -10.36
N SER A 109 -9.87 17.56 -10.12
CA SER A 109 -10.88 18.54 -9.69
C SER A 109 -11.15 19.63 -10.73
N ASN A 110 -10.24 19.79 -11.70
CA ASN A 110 -10.34 20.84 -12.73
C ASN A 110 -10.68 20.23 -14.09
N ASP A 111 -11.33 21.03 -14.94
CA ASP A 111 -11.70 20.65 -16.33
C ASP A 111 -12.42 19.30 -16.41
N LEU A 112 -13.36 19.08 -15.51
CA LEU A 112 -14.15 17.87 -15.51
C LEU A 112 -15.08 17.85 -16.73
N PRO A 113 -15.22 16.71 -17.44
CA PRO A 113 -16.08 16.56 -18.59
C PRO A 113 -17.56 16.43 -18.17
N VAL A 114 -18.12 17.53 -17.66
CA VAL A 114 -19.51 17.61 -17.21
C VAL A 114 -20.41 18.09 -18.35
N VAL A 115 -21.58 17.46 -18.46
CA VAL A 115 -22.65 17.82 -19.42
C VAL A 115 -24.01 17.81 -18.75
N GLY A 116 -24.98 18.46 -19.37
CA GLY A 116 -26.38 18.38 -18.97
C GLY A 116 -27.10 17.13 -19.51
N PRO A 117 -28.33 16.84 -19.04
CA PRO A 117 -29.12 15.68 -19.46
C PRO A 117 -29.45 15.67 -20.96
N ASP A 118 -29.58 16.85 -21.56
CA ASP A 118 -29.93 17.02 -22.96
C ASP A 118 -28.76 17.03 -23.95
N CYS A 119 -27.54 16.75 -23.45
CA CYS A 119 -26.32 16.71 -24.27
C CYS A 119 -26.46 15.71 -25.41
N GLY A 120 -26.27 16.17 -26.65
CA GLY A 120 -26.37 15.33 -27.85
C GLY A 120 -25.10 14.57 -28.17
N ALA A 121 -25.19 13.63 -29.11
CA ALA A 121 -24.12 12.71 -29.48
C ALA A 121 -22.78 13.39 -29.85
N VAL A 122 -22.85 14.44 -30.67
CA VAL A 122 -21.65 15.17 -31.13
C VAL A 122 -20.94 15.86 -29.94
N GLU A 123 -21.71 16.52 -29.09
CA GLU A 123 -21.16 17.16 -27.90
C GLU A 123 -20.57 16.13 -26.93
N MET A 124 -21.22 14.97 -26.74
CA MET A 124 -20.67 13.86 -25.95
C MET A 124 -19.28 13.46 -26.42
N ILE A 125 -19.13 13.18 -27.72
CA ILE A 125 -17.84 12.77 -28.31
C ILE A 125 -16.77 13.84 -28.08
N HIS A 126 -17.09 15.10 -28.29
CA HIS A 126 -16.17 16.20 -28.08
C HIS A 126 -15.75 16.31 -26.60
N LYS A 127 -16.68 16.18 -25.68
CA LYS A 127 -16.43 16.28 -24.25
C LYS A 127 -15.59 15.13 -23.72
N VAL A 128 -15.85 13.89 -24.13
CA VAL A 128 -15.05 12.72 -23.77
C VAL A 128 -13.62 12.89 -24.28
N SER A 129 -13.46 13.23 -25.56
CA SER A 129 -12.14 13.39 -26.19
C SER A 129 -11.33 14.51 -25.52
N ARG A 130 -11.94 15.67 -25.28
CA ARG A 130 -11.27 16.81 -24.63
C ARG A 130 -10.98 16.54 -23.15
N GLY A 131 -11.89 15.83 -22.47
CA GLY A 131 -11.75 15.52 -21.04
C GLY A 131 -10.58 14.59 -20.73
N GLY A 132 -10.25 13.67 -21.64
CA GLY A 132 -9.13 12.74 -21.51
C GLY A 132 -9.28 11.73 -20.36
N LEU A 133 -10.51 11.54 -19.84
CA LEU A 133 -10.83 10.59 -18.77
C LEU A 133 -11.58 9.36 -19.30
N GLY A 134 -11.85 9.29 -20.61
CA GLY A 134 -12.63 8.20 -21.19
C GLY A 134 -14.10 8.17 -20.77
N LEU A 135 -14.61 9.25 -20.16
CA LEU A 135 -15.99 9.36 -19.71
C LEU A 135 -16.47 10.82 -19.69
N ILE A 136 -17.80 11.00 -19.61
CA ILE A 136 -18.45 12.24 -19.22
C ILE A 136 -19.36 12.00 -18.01
N ILE A 137 -19.59 13.06 -17.25
CA ILE A 137 -20.47 13.08 -16.08
C ILE A 137 -21.71 13.88 -16.43
N ILE A 138 -22.88 13.27 -16.26
CA ILE A 138 -24.16 13.96 -16.50
C ILE A 138 -24.64 14.55 -15.18
N VAL A 139 -24.83 15.86 -15.14
CA VAL A 139 -25.27 16.60 -13.97
C VAL A 139 -26.59 17.30 -14.29
N ASP A 140 -27.56 17.17 -13.38
CA ASP A 140 -28.81 17.91 -13.39
C ASP A 140 -29.04 18.52 -12.01
N ASN A 141 -29.36 19.81 -11.97
CA ASN A 141 -29.60 20.56 -10.73
C ASN A 141 -28.52 20.36 -9.65
N GLY A 142 -27.24 20.26 -10.07
CA GLY A 142 -26.09 20.06 -9.20
C GLY A 142 -25.90 18.62 -8.69
N GLN A 143 -26.69 17.67 -9.16
CA GLN A 143 -26.61 16.26 -8.82
C GLN A 143 -26.08 15.41 -9.98
N ILE A 144 -25.21 14.46 -9.69
CA ILE A 144 -24.76 13.49 -10.69
C ILE A 144 -25.88 12.49 -10.92
N ILE A 145 -26.43 12.46 -12.16
CA ILE A 145 -27.52 11.57 -12.54
C ILE A 145 -27.06 10.40 -13.42
N GLY A 146 -25.85 10.46 -13.96
CA GLY A 146 -25.29 9.38 -14.77
C GLY A 146 -23.88 9.65 -15.22
N ILE A 147 -23.27 8.62 -15.81
CA ILE A 147 -22.00 8.69 -16.53
C ILE A 147 -22.14 7.99 -17.88
N VAL A 148 -21.40 8.46 -18.88
CA VAL A 148 -21.23 7.78 -20.17
C VAL A 148 -19.74 7.57 -20.40
N THR A 149 -19.35 6.35 -20.71
CA THR A 149 -17.95 5.99 -21.01
C THR A 149 -17.72 5.88 -22.52
N ASP A 150 -16.44 5.87 -22.95
CA ASP A 150 -16.05 5.56 -24.33
C ASP A 150 -16.66 4.23 -24.82
N GLY A 151 -16.76 3.25 -23.92
CA GLY A 151 -17.36 1.96 -24.21
C GLY A 151 -18.87 2.06 -24.50
N ASP A 152 -19.59 2.92 -23.77
CA ASP A 152 -21.03 3.14 -23.98
C ASP A 152 -21.28 3.81 -25.31
N ILE A 153 -20.49 4.84 -25.66
CA ILE A 153 -20.54 5.53 -26.94
C ILE A 153 -20.31 4.54 -28.06
N ARG A 154 -19.27 3.72 -28.00
CA ARG A 154 -18.94 2.73 -29.04
C ARG A 154 -20.05 1.73 -29.23
N ARG A 155 -20.59 1.15 -28.16
CA ARG A 155 -21.73 0.22 -28.21
C ARG A 155 -22.99 0.87 -28.81
N ALA A 156 -23.25 2.14 -28.48
CA ALA A 156 -24.36 2.87 -29.00
C ALA A 156 -24.20 3.16 -30.52
N MET A 157 -22.99 3.49 -30.98
CA MET A 157 -22.71 3.66 -32.41
C MET A 157 -22.92 2.37 -33.19
N GLU A 158 -22.42 1.24 -32.67
CA GLU A 158 -22.59 -0.07 -33.33
C GLU A 158 -24.06 -0.51 -33.41
N SER A 159 -24.83 -0.28 -32.34
CA SER A 159 -26.22 -0.77 -32.26
C SER A 159 -27.25 0.15 -32.89
N ARG A 160 -27.00 1.44 -33.00
CA ARG A 160 -27.97 2.44 -33.48
C ARG A 160 -27.59 3.04 -34.83
N GLU A 161 -26.41 2.78 -35.33
CA GLU A 161 -25.89 3.27 -36.61
C GLU A 161 -26.17 4.77 -36.83
N ALA A 162 -26.90 5.14 -37.90
CA ALA A 162 -27.24 6.54 -38.23
C ALA A 162 -28.10 7.23 -37.13
N GLU A 163 -28.91 6.49 -36.39
CA GLU A 163 -29.74 7.02 -35.31
C GLU A 163 -28.93 7.46 -34.10
N PHE A 164 -27.68 7.03 -33.99
CA PHE A 164 -26.76 7.46 -32.90
C PHE A 164 -26.68 8.98 -32.80
N PHE A 165 -26.67 9.71 -33.93
CA PHE A 165 -26.55 11.17 -33.89
C PHE A 165 -27.79 11.90 -33.36
N LYS A 166 -28.90 11.18 -33.15
CA LYS A 166 -30.15 11.75 -32.62
C LYS A 166 -30.31 11.52 -31.11
N ILE A 167 -29.44 10.68 -30.48
CA ILE A 167 -29.56 10.32 -29.07
C ILE A 167 -29.03 11.42 -28.16
N LYS A 168 -29.51 11.39 -26.91
CA LYS A 168 -29.01 12.18 -25.79
C LYS A 168 -28.10 11.36 -24.89
N ALA A 169 -27.27 12.03 -24.10
CA ALA A 169 -26.37 11.36 -23.16
C ALA A 169 -27.13 10.42 -22.18
N LEU A 170 -28.30 10.84 -21.72
CA LEU A 170 -29.13 10.04 -20.82
C LEU A 170 -29.66 8.73 -21.42
N ASP A 171 -29.73 8.62 -22.75
CA ASP A 171 -30.24 7.42 -23.41
C ASP A 171 -29.29 6.23 -23.35
N ILE A 172 -28.00 6.49 -23.10
CA ILE A 172 -26.94 5.48 -23.02
C ILE A 172 -26.19 5.51 -21.71
N ALA A 173 -26.58 6.40 -20.80
CA ALA A 173 -25.86 6.58 -19.54
C ALA A 173 -26.06 5.42 -18.57
N THR A 174 -25.01 5.07 -17.87
CA THR A 174 -25.10 4.33 -16.62
C THR A 174 -25.65 5.27 -15.54
N ARG A 175 -26.89 5.03 -15.13
CA ARG A 175 -27.57 5.78 -14.08
C ARG A 175 -27.08 5.33 -12.72
N SER A 176 -27.07 6.25 -11.74
CA SER A 176 -26.61 5.98 -10.37
C SER A 176 -25.19 5.40 -10.33
N PRO A 177 -24.20 6.12 -10.86
CA PRO A 177 -22.83 5.65 -10.89
C PRO A 177 -22.30 5.40 -9.46
N LYS A 178 -21.35 4.48 -9.34
CA LYS A 178 -20.68 4.24 -8.05
C LYS A 178 -19.83 5.46 -7.71
N CYS A 179 -20.06 6.01 -6.52
CA CYS A 179 -19.34 7.17 -6.01
C CYS A 179 -18.65 6.84 -4.69
N VAL A 180 -17.56 7.53 -4.42
CA VAL A 180 -16.91 7.50 -3.12
C VAL A 180 -16.81 8.93 -2.56
N ASN A 181 -16.76 9.06 -1.24
CA ASN A 181 -16.58 10.36 -0.62
C ASN A 181 -15.17 10.88 -0.86
N VAL A 182 -15.03 12.18 -1.07
CA VAL A 182 -13.73 12.86 -1.26
C VAL A 182 -12.76 12.63 -0.09
N ASN A 183 -13.27 12.47 1.12
CA ASN A 183 -12.50 12.21 2.33
C ASN A 183 -12.24 10.70 2.58
N ALA A 184 -12.83 9.82 1.76
CA ALA A 184 -12.56 8.39 1.86
C ALA A 184 -11.07 8.08 1.61
N LYS A 185 -10.55 7.05 2.25
CA LYS A 185 -9.17 6.62 2.01
C LYS A 185 -9.03 6.03 0.61
N LEU A 186 -7.86 6.23 0.01
CA LEU A 186 -7.60 5.74 -1.34
C LEU A 186 -7.79 4.22 -1.45
N ILE A 187 -7.43 3.48 -0.40
CA ILE A 187 -7.63 2.03 -0.34
C ILE A 187 -9.11 1.62 -0.38
N GLU A 188 -10.02 2.46 0.11
CA GLU A 188 -11.47 2.21 0.05
C GLU A 188 -11.97 2.36 -1.38
N ALA A 189 -11.49 3.39 -2.10
CA ALA A 189 -11.79 3.59 -3.51
C ALA A 189 -11.28 2.41 -4.36
N GLU A 190 -10.03 1.98 -4.15
CA GLU A 190 -9.46 0.81 -4.84
C GLU A 190 -10.28 -0.46 -4.59
N ARG A 191 -10.72 -0.67 -3.34
CA ARG A 191 -11.59 -1.81 -3.00
C ARG A 191 -12.91 -1.75 -3.74
N LEU A 192 -13.55 -0.58 -3.79
CA LEU A 192 -14.80 -0.37 -4.51
C LEU A 192 -14.63 -0.65 -6.01
N MET A 193 -13.55 -0.15 -6.62
CA MET A 193 -13.22 -0.40 -8.02
C MET A 193 -13.04 -1.89 -8.30
N THR A 194 -12.26 -2.58 -7.48
CA THR A 194 -11.99 -4.03 -7.61
C THR A 194 -13.27 -4.86 -7.48
N GLN A 195 -14.09 -4.57 -6.46
CA GLN A 195 -15.35 -5.28 -6.22
C GLN A 195 -16.36 -5.11 -7.37
N ASN A 196 -16.38 -3.95 -8.01
CA ASN A 196 -17.29 -3.65 -9.11
C ASN A 196 -16.67 -3.89 -10.49
N LYS A 197 -15.41 -4.37 -10.56
CA LYS A 197 -14.66 -4.60 -11.82
C LYS A 197 -14.64 -3.36 -12.74
N VAL A 198 -14.43 -2.18 -12.13
CA VAL A 198 -14.29 -0.91 -12.84
C VAL A 198 -12.85 -0.40 -12.69
N ASN A 199 -12.38 0.33 -13.73
CA ASN A 199 -11.05 0.94 -13.79
C ASN A 199 -11.13 2.45 -13.61
#